data_2ec450346260e5251fe44029ab6a8d4f
#
_entry.id   2ec450346260e5251fe44029ab6a8d4f
#
_cell.length_a   1.000
_cell.length_b   1.000
_cell.length_c   1.000
_cell.angle_alpha   90.00
_cell.angle_beta   90.00
_cell.angle_gamma   90.00
#
_symmetry.space_group_name_H-M   'P 1'
#
loop_
_entity.id
_entity.type
_entity.pdbx_description
1 polymer ?
#
loop_
_entity_poly.entity_id
_entity_poly.type
_entity_poly.pdbx_seq_one_letter_code
_entity_poly.pdbx_strand_id
1 'polypeptide(L)'
;MRNWDKQRRETVSEMAIVSQILCTLILMTAVLSFTPTTTFSYAFIILVFYGIGIIAYAGKKLFSGVDLAGKPGAGDFPLFFAYFIFSALVIYYTGRDESPVKVIILIPVIVAATNYGRGAGMFTAGAAALTLLAYELVSGKLQLVPQHESLTLMPGAASNPVFQADLVHGGVMLLLAWLIGGFAEIEREVRRNLIELAHTDELTGLGNHRHFQESIRSDLDEATKEGHELSLILLDINHFKFYNESLGHQAGDDVLKEMGALVKNTVGQAGQSFRYGSDEFMVLSPAGPVNALALARKIKKQVEDHSFYRNEIQPGGQLTVSLGIASFPGHGKTVIELIRYANDALYRAKYGREKIQVYFSVMEDVNSLIGASEQELFNSIKTLVTIVNAKDRYTFGHSERVTFYALQLARGLGLPEGEIKLLKYAAYLHDIGKIEIDREILKKPGFLTPEEREMMNMHTVWGADIVRPLVNLGRISQLIRSHHENYDGSGFPDSLAGPAIPVGARILRLADSYDAMTTDRPYKKAMTPQQACHELNLCKGTMFDPFITDVFIEIVESEPLEKLFDEGRWF
;
A
#
# COMPACT_ATOMS: atom_id res chain seq x y z
N MET A 1 -5.02 -6.00 -6.39
CA MET A 1 -5.71 -5.84 -7.69
C MET A 1 -4.93 -6.49 -8.82
N ARG A 2 -3.65 -6.13 -9.07
CA ARG A 2 -2.82 -6.75 -10.13
C ARG A 2 -2.78 -8.28 -10.07
N ASN A 3 -2.60 -8.89 -8.90
CA ASN A 3 -2.48 -10.36 -8.78
C ASN A 3 -3.81 -11.11 -8.97
N TRP A 4 -4.93 -10.57 -8.47
CA TRP A 4 -6.26 -11.17 -8.64
C TRP A 4 -6.78 -10.99 -10.07
N ASP A 5 -6.56 -9.82 -10.66
CA ASP A 5 -6.80 -9.57 -12.08
C ASP A 5 -5.87 -10.42 -12.95
N LYS A 6 -4.61 -10.62 -12.56
CA LYS A 6 -3.66 -11.49 -13.26
C LYS A 6 -4.13 -12.95 -13.22
N GLN A 7 -4.46 -13.50 -12.06
CA GLN A 7 -4.91 -14.88 -11.91
C GLN A 7 -6.24 -15.14 -12.63
N ARG A 8 -7.18 -14.19 -12.58
CA ARG A 8 -8.47 -14.29 -13.25
C ARG A 8 -8.37 -14.07 -14.77
N ARG A 9 -7.46 -13.20 -15.19
CA ARG A 9 -7.13 -13.01 -16.61
C ARG A 9 -6.47 -14.26 -17.18
N GLU A 10 -5.58 -14.89 -16.43
CA GLU A 10 -4.98 -16.17 -16.75
C GLU A 10 -6.08 -17.22 -16.97
N THR A 11 -7.06 -17.34 -16.07
CA THR A 11 -8.17 -18.31 -16.19
C THR A 11 -9.06 -18.04 -17.40
N VAL A 12 -9.40 -16.77 -17.72
CA VAL A 12 -10.23 -16.44 -18.89
C VAL A 12 -9.47 -16.70 -20.20
N SER A 13 -8.18 -16.41 -20.23
CA SER A 13 -7.35 -16.67 -21.39
C SER A 13 -7.07 -18.17 -21.57
N GLU A 14 -6.89 -18.90 -20.49
CA GLU A 14 -6.81 -20.37 -20.50
C GLU A 14 -8.08 -20.99 -21.08
N MET A 15 -9.26 -20.52 -20.65
CA MET A 15 -10.54 -20.98 -21.23
C MET A 15 -10.66 -20.65 -22.72
N ALA A 16 -10.22 -19.48 -23.17
CA ALA A 16 -10.22 -19.12 -24.58
C ALA A 16 -9.29 -20.01 -25.41
N ILE A 17 -8.09 -20.30 -24.91
CA ILE A 17 -7.14 -21.20 -25.57
C ILE A 17 -7.65 -22.66 -25.57
N VAL A 18 -8.19 -23.13 -24.45
CA VAL A 18 -8.79 -24.46 -24.35
C VAL A 18 -9.96 -24.60 -25.35
N SER A 19 -10.80 -23.56 -25.46
CA SER A 19 -11.87 -23.57 -26.45
C SER A 19 -11.35 -23.64 -27.90
N GLN A 20 -10.27 -22.93 -28.22
CA GLN A 20 -9.61 -23.00 -29.52
C GLN A 20 -9.03 -24.38 -29.81
N ILE A 21 -8.38 -25.02 -28.85
CA ILE A 21 -7.86 -26.40 -28.98
C ILE A 21 -9.02 -27.38 -29.22
N LEU A 22 -10.09 -27.26 -28.44
CA LEU A 22 -11.28 -28.13 -28.57
C LEU A 22 -11.94 -27.95 -29.94
N CYS A 23 -12.10 -26.72 -30.40
CA CYS A 23 -12.63 -26.43 -31.72
C CYS A 23 -11.75 -26.97 -32.85
N THR A 24 -10.43 -26.89 -32.72
CA THR A 24 -9.49 -27.45 -33.70
C THR A 24 -9.59 -28.98 -33.74
N LEU A 25 -9.74 -29.63 -32.59
CA LEU A 25 -9.97 -31.09 -32.51
C LEU A 25 -11.29 -31.47 -33.17
N ILE A 26 -12.38 -30.74 -32.96
CA ILE A 26 -13.67 -30.96 -33.63
C ILE A 26 -13.52 -30.83 -35.16
N LEU A 27 -12.80 -29.79 -35.62
CA LEU A 27 -12.49 -29.61 -37.04
C LEU A 27 -11.69 -30.78 -37.63
N MET A 28 -10.67 -31.26 -36.91
CA MET A 28 -9.88 -32.41 -37.33
C MET A 28 -10.74 -33.71 -37.41
N THR A 29 -11.61 -33.92 -36.43
CA THR A 29 -12.53 -35.11 -36.47
C THR A 29 -13.52 -34.98 -37.62
N ALA A 30 -14.01 -33.76 -37.94
CA ALA A 30 -14.85 -33.54 -39.10
C ALA A 30 -14.12 -33.87 -40.41
N VAL A 31 -12.87 -33.43 -40.56
CA VAL A 31 -12.02 -33.77 -41.72
C VAL A 31 -11.90 -35.29 -41.86
N LEU A 32 -11.59 -35.99 -40.78
CA LEU A 32 -11.42 -37.45 -40.76
C LEU A 32 -12.73 -38.21 -41.11
N SER A 33 -13.88 -37.67 -40.69
CA SER A 33 -15.18 -38.33 -40.87
C SER A 33 -15.78 -38.12 -42.27
N PHE A 34 -15.53 -36.99 -42.90
CA PHE A 34 -16.17 -36.58 -44.15
C PHE A 34 -15.27 -36.67 -45.40
N THR A 35 -13.97 -37.00 -45.25
CA THR A 35 -13.10 -37.25 -46.40
C THR A 35 -13.30 -38.64 -46.96
N PRO A 36 -13.54 -38.82 -48.27
CA PRO A 36 -13.64 -40.16 -48.91
C PRO A 36 -12.35 -40.94 -48.72
N THR A 37 -12.45 -42.19 -48.27
CA THR A 37 -11.32 -43.10 -47.99
C THR A 37 -10.37 -43.37 -49.15
N THR A 38 -10.74 -42.95 -50.36
CA THR A 38 -9.98 -43.20 -51.62
C THR A 38 -9.01 -42.09 -52.00
N THR A 39 -9.00 -40.91 -51.33
CA THR A 39 -8.12 -39.81 -51.66
C THR A 39 -7.31 -39.32 -50.45
N PHE A 40 -6.34 -40.13 -50.01
CA PHE A 40 -5.24 -39.68 -49.17
C PHE A 40 -4.33 -38.77 -50.02
N SER A 41 -4.76 -37.53 -50.26
CA SER A 41 -3.94 -36.54 -50.96
C SER A 41 -2.93 -35.95 -49.97
N TYR A 42 -1.75 -35.55 -50.48
CA TYR A 42 -0.75 -34.80 -49.71
C TYR A 42 -1.36 -33.58 -49.01
N ALA A 43 -2.39 -32.99 -49.58
CA ALA A 43 -3.14 -31.89 -49.02
C ALA A 43 -3.87 -32.25 -47.73
N PHE A 44 -4.39 -33.44 -47.58
CA PHE A 44 -4.99 -33.93 -46.31
C PHE A 44 -3.96 -34.06 -45.19
N ILE A 45 -2.77 -34.58 -45.51
CA ILE A 45 -1.66 -34.70 -44.58
C ILE A 45 -1.21 -33.32 -44.12
N ILE A 46 -1.09 -32.36 -45.05
CA ILE A 46 -0.74 -30.97 -44.72
C ILE A 46 -1.78 -30.31 -43.80
N LEU A 47 -3.08 -30.57 -44.03
CA LEU A 47 -4.16 -30.04 -43.21
C LEU A 47 -4.10 -30.55 -41.76
N VAL A 48 -3.84 -31.85 -41.59
CA VAL A 48 -3.68 -32.47 -40.26
C VAL A 48 -2.48 -31.91 -39.54
N PHE A 49 -1.31 -31.79 -40.21
CA PHE A 49 -0.13 -31.18 -39.62
C PHE A 49 -0.34 -29.69 -39.26
N TYR A 50 -1.10 -28.96 -40.06
CA TYR A 50 -1.44 -27.55 -39.77
C TYR A 50 -2.32 -27.45 -38.50
N GLY A 51 -3.34 -28.32 -38.35
CA GLY A 51 -4.16 -28.41 -37.15
C GLY A 51 -3.33 -28.74 -35.89
N ILE A 52 -2.42 -29.73 -36.00
CA ILE A 52 -1.47 -30.06 -34.92
C ILE A 52 -0.59 -28.86 -34.59
N GLY A 53 -0.11 -28.12 -35.59
CA GLY A 53 0.67 -26.91 -35.39
C GLY A 53 -0.08 -25.82 -34.60
N ILE A 54 -1.39 -25.61 -34.90
CA ILE A 54 -2.24 -24.68 -34.15
C ILE A 54 -2.38 -25.13 -32.70
N ILE A 55 -2.64 -26.40 -32.44
CA ILE A 55 -2.78 -26.99 -31.09
C ILE A 55 -1.47 -26.84 -30.32
N ALA A 56 -0.32 -27.16 -30.93
CA ALA A 56 1.00 -27.03 -30.30
C ALA A 56 1.33 -25.58 -29.94
N TYR A 57 1.03 -24.64 -30.84
CA TYR A 57 1.24 -23.21 -30.58
C TYR A 57 0.32 -22.68 -29.48
N ALA A 58 -0.95 -23.04 -29.48
CA ALA A 58 -1.91 -22.69 -28.44
C ALA A 58 -1.51 -23.29 -27.09
N GLY A 59 -1.07 -24.56 -27.07
CA GLY A 59 -0.55 -25.22 -25.88
C GLY A 59 0.71 -24.54 -25.33
N LYS A 60 1.68 -24.21 -26.20
CA LYS A 60 2.88 -23.45 -25.79
C LYS A 60 2.51 -22.12 -25.15
N LYS A 61 1.54 -21.40 -25.69
CA LYS A 61 1.07 -20.11 -25.17
C LYS A 61 0.40 -20.30 -23.79
N LEU A 62 -0.35 -21.39 -23.60
CA LEU A 62 -0.98 -21.75 -22.32
C LEU A 62 0.07 -22.00 -21.21
N PHE A 63 1.15 -22.72 -21.54
CA PHE A 63 2.18 -23.10 -20.57
C PHE A 63 3.29 -22.06 -20.37
N SER A 64 3.41 -21.07 -21.26
CA SER A 64 4.50 -20.07 -21.19
C SER A 64 4.23 -18.91 -20.22
N GLY A 65 3.06 -18.86 -19.57
CA GLY A 65 2.71 -17.79 -18.61
C GLY A 65 2.73 -16.36 -19.20
N VAL A 66 2.68 -16.23 -20.53
CA VAL A 66 2.63 -14.92 -21.21
C VAL A 66 1.33 -14.21 -20.84
N ASP A 67 1.42 -12.97 -20.44
CA ASP A 67 0.30 -12.11 -20.04
C ASP A 67 -0.74 -11.98 -21.18
N LEU A 68 -1.75 -12.86 -21.14
CA LEU A 68 -2.83 -12.95 -22.12
C LEU A 68 -3.98 -11.95 -21.84
N ALA A 69 -3.78 -11.10 -20.88
CA ALA A 69 -4.79 -10.25 -20.26
C ALA A 69 -4.80 -8.81 -20.74
N GLY A 70 -3.87 -8.44 -21.63
CA GLY A 70 -3.91 -7.18 -22.34
C GLY A 70 -5.05 -7.12 -23.36
N LYS A 71 -5.40 -5.92 -23.86
CA LYS A 71 -6.09 -5.78 -25.16
C LYS A 71 -5.38 -6.70 -26.16
N PRO A 72 -6.12 -7.36 -27.09
CA PRO A 72 -5.50 -8.28 -28.05
C PRO A 72 -4.27 -7.60 -28.63
N GLY A 73 -3.11 -8.09 -28.26
CA GLY A 73 -1.84 -7.59 -28.78
C GLY A 73 -1.67 -8.08 -30.21
N ALA A 74 -0.82 -7.43 -30.99
CA ALA A 74 -0.44 -7.89 -32.32
C ALA A 74 -0.01 -9.38 -32.35
N GLY A 75 0.38 -9.97 -31.22
CA GLY A 75 0.74 -11.39 -31.05
C GLY A 75 -0.43 -12.39 -31.06
N ASP A 76 -1.68 -11.95 -30.91
CA ASP A 76 -2.85 -12.85 -30.91
C ASP A 76 -3.48 -12.99 -32.30
N PHE A 77 -3.26 -12.00 -33.16
CA PHE A 77 -3.77 -11.98 -34.52
C PHE A 77 -3.31 -13.17 -35.39
N PRO A 78 -2.05 -13.63 -35.34
CA PRO A 78 -1.60 -14.77 -36.15
C PRO A 78 -2.34 -16.06 -35.83
N LEU A 79 -2.62 -16.35 -34.55
CA LEU A 79 -3.33 -17.56 -34.13
C LEU A 79 -4.79 -17.53 -34.61
N PHE A 80 -5.44 -16.38 -34.46
CA PHE A 80 -6.80 -16.19 -34.95
C PHE A 80 -6.91 -16.33 -36.46
N PHE A 81 -5.98 -15.72 -37.20
CA PHE A 81 -5.94 -15.82 -38.65
C PHE A 81 -5.64 -17.23 -39.15
N ALA A 82 -4.71 -17.93 -38.47
CA ALA A 82 -4.43 -19.35 -38.73
C ALA A 82 -5.68 -20.22 -38.55
N TYR A 83 -6.46 -19.95 -37.50
CA TYR A 83 -7.70 -20.68 -37.21
C TYR A 83 -8.79 -20.44 -38.28
N PHE A 84 -8.91 -19.20 -38.75
CA PHE A 84 -9.84 -18.85 -39.83
C PHE A 84 -9.46 -19.56 -41.12
N ILE A 85 -8.18 -19.53 -41.52
CA ILE A 85 -7.67 -20.24 -42.72
C ILE A 85 -7.92 -21.73 -42.62
N PHE A 86 -7.69 -22.30 -41.45
CA PHE A 86 -7.92 -23.72 -41.21
C PHE A 86 -9.37 -24.10 -41.44
N SER A 87 -10.31 -23.32 -40.90
CA SER A 87 -11.75 -23.54 -41.11
C SER A 87 -12.14 -23.47 -42.60
N ALA A 88 -11.59 -22.48 -43.31
CA ALA A 88 -11.82 -22.33 -44.74
C ALA A 88 -11.27 -23.53 -45.54
N LEU A 89 -10.06 -24.00 -45.21
CA LEU A 89 -9.46 -25.16 -45.86
C LEU A 89 -10.26 -26.44 -45.62
N VAL A 90 -10.78 -26.64 -44.39
CA VAL A 90 -11.65 -27.78 -44.07
C VAL A 90 -12.89 -27.81 -44.95
N ILE A 91 -13.57 -26.66 -45.13
CA ILE A 91 -14.73 -26.53 -45.99
C ILE A 91 -14.34 -26.84 -47.46
N TYR A 92 -13.21 -26.34 -47.91
CA TYR A 92 -12.73 -26.57 -49.28
C TYR A 92 -12.53 -28.08 -49.56
N TYR A 93 -11.89 -28.84 -48.66
CA TYR A 93 -11.58 -30.24 -48.84
C TYR A 93 -12.76 -31.18 -48.57
N THR A 94 -13.79 -30.75 -47.84
CA THR A 94 -14.99 -31.56 -47.53
C THR A 94 -16.14 -31.36 -48.53
N GLY A 95 -15.92 -30.65 -49.61
CA GLY A 95 -16.92 -30.54 -50.70
C GLY A 95 -17.27 -29.11 -51.10
N ARG A 96 -16.49 -28.09 -50.65
CA ARG A 96 -16.67 -26.66 -50.95
C ARG A 96 -18.11 -26.20 -50.66
N ASP A 97 -18.82 -25.78 -51.67
CA ASP A 97 -20.21 -25.32 -51.65
C ASP A 97 -21.23 -26.39 -51.21
N GLU A 98 -20.91 -27.66 -51.38
CA GLU A 98 -21.71 -28.82 -50.89
C GLU A 98 -21.20 -29.38 -49.55
N SER A 99 -20.21 -28.72 -48.93
CA SER A 99 -19.64 -29.24 -47.70
C SER A 99 -20.68 -29.35 -46.55
N PRO A 100 -20.86 -30.52 -45.95
CA PRO A 100 -21.78 -30.72 -44.85
C PRO A 100 -21.33 -29.98 -43.57
N VAL A 101 -20.09 -29.50 -43.56
CA VAL A 101 -19.48 -28.83 -42.38
C VAL A 101 -19.35 -27.32 -42.54
N LYS A 102 -20.06 -26.69 -43.50
CA LYS A 102 -20.03 -25.22 -43.72
C LYS A 102 -20.27 -24.42 -42.42
N VAL A 103 -21.11 -24.92 -41.52
CA VAL A 103 -21.43 -24.26 -40.23
C VAL A 103 -20.18 -24.04 -39.35
N ILE A 104 -19.11 -24.79 -39.57
CA ILE A 104 -17.85 -24.70 -38.80
C ILE A 104 -17.21 -23.31 -38.94
N ILE A 105 -17.43 -22.60 -40.05
CA ILE A 105 -16.91 -21.21 -40.24
C ILE A 105 -17.53 -20.20 -39.25
N LEU A 106 -18.61 -20.55 -38.59
CA LEU A 106 -19.22 -19.77 -37.49
C LEU A 106 -18.32 -19.73 -36.25
N ILE A 107 -17.49 -20.75 -36.02
CA ILE A 107 -16.65 -20.85 -34.82
C ILE A 107 -15.63 -19.67 -34.74
N PRO A 108 -14.80 -19.37 -35.76
CA PRO A 108 -13.93 -18.21 -35.72
C PRO A 108 -14.69 -16.89 -35.58
N VAL A 109 -15.92 -16.79 -36.13
CA VAL A 109 -16.77 -15.60 -35.96
C VAL A 109 -17.19 -15.42 -34.50
N ILE A 110 -17.64 -16.48 -33.85
CA ILE A 110 -18.02 -16.46 -32.42
C ILE A 110 -16.81 -16.13 -31.54
N VAL A 111 -15.67 -16.78 -31.79
CA VAL A 111 -14.43 -16.53 -31.05
C VAL A 111 -13.96 -15.09 -31.22
N ALA A 112 -14.04 -14.52 -32.42
CA ALA A 112 -13.71 -13.11 -32.66
C ALA A 112 -14.67 -12.17 -31.92
N ALA A 113 -15.97 -12.42 -31.98
CA ALA A 113 -16.99 -11.60 -31.34
C ALA A 113 -16.87 -11.61 -29.80
N THR A 114 -16.64 -12.78 -29.19
CA THR A 114 -16.50 -12.93 -27.74
C THR A 114 -15.21 -12.31 -27.18
N ASN A 115 -14.06 -12.55 -27.84
CA ASN A 115 -12.77 -12.13 -27.33
C ASN A 115 -12.41 -10.68 -27.68
N TYR A 116 -12.77 -10.23 -28.89
CA TYR A 116 -12.35 -8.95 -29.44
C TYR A 116 -13.49 -7.94 -29.64
N GLY A 117 -14.73 -8.36 -29.38
CA GLY A 117 -15.92 -7.52 -29.43
C GLY A 117 -16.58 -7.46 -30.80
N ARG A 118 -17.60 -6.58 -30.91
CA ARG A 118 -18.51 -6.47 -32.05
C ARG A 118 -17.80 -6.24 -33.38
N GLY A 119 -16.85 -5.32 -33.40
CA GLY A 119 -16.13 -4.94 -34.64
C GLY A 119 -15.35 -6.09 -35.24
N ALA A 120 -14.60 -6.84 -34.41
CA ALA A 120 -13.82 -7.98 -34.86
C ALA A 120 -14.72 -9.14 -35.31
N GLY A 121 -15.80 -9.40 -34.59
CA GLY A 121 -16.80 -10.38 -34.96
C GLY A 121 -17.44 -10.10 -36.31
N MET A 122 -17.86 -8.86 -36.55
CA MET A 122 -18.45 -8.41 -37.82
C MET A 122 -17.47 -8.52 -39.01
N PHE A 123 -16.22 -8.11 -38.79
CA PHE A 123 -15.18 -8.26 -39.81
C PHE A 123 -14.96 -9.73 -40.18
N THR A 124 -14.87 -10.60 -39.17
CA THR A 124 -14.68 -12.04 -39.40
C THR A 124 -15.89 -12.68 -40.09
N ALA A 125 -17.10 -12.28 -39.71
CA ALA A 125 -18.33 -12.74 -40.37
C ALA A 125 -18.39 -12.31 -41.85
N GLY A 126 -17.99 -11.08 -42.15
CA GLY A 126 -17.85 -10.60 -43.53
C GLY A 126 -16.82 -11.40 -44.34
N ALA A 127 -15.65 -11.67 -43.76
CA ALA A 127 -14.63 -12.51 -44.39
C ALA A 127 -15.12 -13.96 -44.61
N ALA A 128 -15.85 -14.53 -43.64
CA ALA A 128 -16.46 -15.86 -43.77
C ALA A 128 -17.51 -15.92 -44.88
N ALA A 129 -18.40 -14.95 -44.96
CA ALA A 129 -19.39 -14.85 -46.02
C ALA A 129 -18.73 -14.70 -47.43
N LEU A 130 -17.67 -13.88 -47.55
CA LEU A 130 -16.90 -13.76 -48.79
C LEU A 130 -16.20 -15.08 -49.15
N THR A 131 -15.73 -15.85 -48.17
CA THR A 131 -15.10 -17.16 -48.40
C THR A 131 -16.11 -18.17 -49.00
N LEU A 132 -17.33 -18.23 -48.45
CA LEU A 132 -18.39 -19.08 -48.99
C LEU A 132 -18.78 -18.68 -50.42
N LEU A 133 -18.91 -17.39 -50.67
CA LEU A 133 -19.17 -16.86 -52.03
C LEU A 133 -18.05 -17.21 -53.01
N ALA A 134 -16.78 -17.12 -52.57
CA ALA A 134 -15.63 -17.48 -53.40
C ALA A 134 -15.65 -18.96 -53.77
N TYR A 135 -16.12 -19.87 -52.91
CA TYR A 135 -16.26 -21.30 -53.21
C TYR A 135 -17.29 -21.55 -54.32
N GLU A 136 -18.38 -20.81 -54.35
CA GLU A 136 -19.38 -20.89 -55.44
C GLU A 136 -18.83 -20.41 -56.77
N LEU A 137 -18.06 -19.33 -56.79
CA LEU A 137 -17.38 -18.86 -57.98
C LEU A 137 -16.38 -19.86 -58.53
N VAL A 138 -15.56 -20.46 -57.64
CA VAL A 138 -14.56 -21.49 -58.03
C VAL A 138 -15.21 -22.79 -58.47
N SER A 139 -16.38 -23.17 -57.96
CA SER A 139 -17.12 -24.35 -58.37
C SER A 139 -17.83 -24.20 -59.73
N GLY A 140 -17.85 -22.97 -60.29
CA GLY A 140 -18.49 -22.66 -61.56
C GLY A 140 -20.02 -22.58 -61.50
N LYS A 141 -20.60 -22.68 -60.28
CA LYS A 141 -22.06 -22.53 -60.06
C LYS A 141 -22.51 -21.08 -60.10
N LEU A 142 -21.58 -20.14 -59.82
CA LEU A 142 -21.77 -18.72 -59.96
C LEU A 142 -20.80 -18.19 -61.03
N GLN A 143 -21.30 -17.63 -62.09
CA GLN A 143 -20.47 -17.07 -63.15
C GLN A 143 -20.64 -15.55 -63.23
N LEU A 144 -19.50 -14.83 -63.31
CA LEU A 144 -19.44 -13.40 -63.54
C LEU A 144 -19.29 -13.18 -65.07
N VAL A 145 -20.24 -12.49 -65.68
CA VAL A 145 -20.20 -12.19 -67.12
C VAL A 145 -19.87 -10.71 -67.32
N PRO A 146 -18.89 -10.35 -68.15
CA PRO A 146 -18.61 -8.98 -68.48
C PRO A 146 -19.77 -8.38 -69.25
N GLN A 147 -20.39 -7.32 -68.78
CA GLN A 147 -21.42 -6.54 -69.48
C GLN A 147 -21.08 -5.06 -69.39
N HIS A 148 -20.76 -4.43 -70.52
CA HIS A 148 -20.55 -2.97 -70.63
C HIS A 148 -19.76 -2.34 -69.47
N GLU A 149 -18.47 -2.66 -69.33
CA GLU A 149 -17.56 -2.14 -68.27
C GLU A 149 -17.83 -2.59 -66.82
N SER A 150 -18.81 -3.48 -66.54
CA SER A 150 -19.08 -4.05 -65.24
C SER A 150 -19.18 -5.57 -65.27
N LEU A 151 -18.71 -6.22 -64.18
CA LEU A 151 -18.90 -7.65 -63.95
C LEU A 151 -20.28 -7.85 -63.32
N THR A 152 -21.18 -8.56 -64.01
CA THR A 152 -22.52 -8.88 -63.49
C THR A 152 -22.71 -10.40 -63.29
N LEU A 153 -23.58 -10.76 -62.36
CA LEU A 153 -23.99 -12.16 -62.14
C LEU A 153 -24.85 -12.61 -63.31
N MET A 154 -24.67 -13.87 -63.77
CA MET A 154 -25.52 -14.44 -64.81
C MET A 154 -27.01 -14.36 -64.45
N PRO A 155 -27.90 -14.07 -65.42
CA PRO A 155 -29.34 -14.13 -65.19
C PRO A 155 -29.72 -15.54 -64.65
N GLY A 156 -30.39 -15.56 -63.50
CA GLY A 156 -30.76 -16.81 -62.80
C GLY A 156 -29.85 -17.26 -61.66
N ALA A 157 -28.69 -16.61 -61.43
CA ALA A 157 -27.83 -16.90 -60.31
C ALA A 157 -28.54 -16.70 -58.96
N ALA A 158 -29.39 -15.69 -58.86
CA ALA A 158 -30.19 -15.39 -57.65
C ALA A 158 -31.23 -16.45 -57.31
N SER A 159 -31.61 -17.33 -58.27
CA SER A 159 -32.54 -18.46 -58.06
C SER A 159 -31.81 -19.78 -57.73
N ASN A 160 -30.47 -19.78 -57.67
CA ASN A 160 -29.71 -20.94 -57.23
C ASN A 160 -29.93 -21.18 -55.70
N PRO A 161 -30.47 -22.31 -55.30
CA PRO A 161 -30.77 -22.60 -53.89
C PRO A 161 -29.53 -22.62 -53.00
N VAL A 162 -28.36 -22.99 -53.52
CA VAL A 162 -27.08 -22.98 -52.75
C VAL A 162 -26.63 -21.55 -52.50
N PHE A 163 -26.70 -20.68 -53.50
CA PHE A 163 -26.38 -19.25 -53.36
C PHE A 163 -27.31 -18.58 -52.32
N GLN A 164 -28.62 -18.87 -52.40
CA GLN A 164 -29.58 -18.34 -51.42
C GLN A 164 -29.26 -18.81 -50.01
N ALA A 165 -28.90 -20.10 -49.82
CA ALA A 165 -28.50 -20.65 -48.53
C ALA A 165 -27.22 -19.97 -48.00
N ASP A 166 -26.22 -19.76 -48.81
CA ASP A 166 -24.96 -19.11 -48.38
C ASP A 166 -25.15 -17.62 -48.08
N LEU A 167 -26.06 -16.94 -48.78
CA LEU A 167 -26.46 -15.58 -48.42
C LEU A 167 -27.15 -15.50 -47.04
N VAL A 168 -28.06 -16.48 -46.78
CA VAL A 168 -28.71 -16.58 -45.49
C VAL A 168 -27.68 -16.91 -44.40
N HIS A 169 -26.75 -17.86 -44.63
CA HIS A 169 -25.66 -18.15 -43.70
C HIS A 169 -24.81 -16.93 -43.40
N GLY A 170 -24.44 -16.15 -44.42
CA GLY A 170 -23.70 -14.88 -44.24
C GLY A 170 -24.46 -13.85 -43.38
N GLY A 171 -25.77 -13.72 -43.66
CA GLY A 171 -26.64 -12.85 -42.81
C GLY A 171 -26.75 -13.31 -41.35
N VAL A 172 -26.91 -14.62 -41.17
CA VAL A 172 -26.94 -15.21 -39.81
C VAL A 172 -25.60 -15.03 -39.09
N MET A 173 -24.47 -15.20 -39.77
CA MET A 173 -23.14 -14.97 -39.19
C MET A 173 -22.94 -13.53 -38.76
N LEU A 174 -23.37 -12.55 -39.59
CA LEU A 174 -23.30 -11.13 -39.26
C LEU A 174 -24.20 -10.81 -38.05
N LEU A 175 -25.43 -11.34 -38.03
CA LEU A 175 -26.34 -11.14 -36.91
C LEU A 175 -25.79 -11.71 -35.61
N LEU A 176 -25.28 -12.95 -35.65
CA LEU A 176 -24.67 -13.61 -34.49
C LEU A 176 -23.43 -12.85 -33.99
N ALA A 177 -22.55 -12.41 -34.91
CA ALA A 177 -21.39 -11.62 -34.56
C ALA A 177 -21.77 -10.31 -33.87
N TRP A 178 -22.83 -9.64 -34.37
CA TRP A 178 -23.34 -8.41 -33.78
C TRP A 178 -23.92 -8.62 -32.39
N LEU A 179 -24.76 -9.67 -32.23
CA LEU A 179 -25.39 -10.01 -30.95
C LEU A 179 -24.36 -10.45 -29.90
N ILE A 180 -23.53 -11.45 -30.22
CA ILE A 180 -22.54 -12.02 -29.30
C ILE A 180 -21.50 -10.96 -28.92
N GLY A 181 -21.00 -10.21 -29.89
CA GLY A 181 -20.05 -9.14 -29.63
C GLY A 181 -20.64 -8.03 -28.77
N GLY A 182 -21.93 -7.70 -29.00
CA GLY A 182 -22.66 -6.75 -28.17
C GLY A 182 -22.83 -7.20 -26.72
N PHE A 183 -23.20 -8.46 -26.50
CA PHE A 183 -23.29 -9.02 -25.14
C PHE A 183 -21.93 -9.05 -24.45
N ALA A 184 -20.87 -9.42 -25.16
CA ALA A 184 -19.51 -9.44 -24.59
C ALA A 184 -19.04 -8.03 -24.20
N GLU A 185 -19.39 -6.98 -24.95
CA GLU A 185 -19.09 -5.60 -24.61
C GLU A 185 -19.87 -5.13 -23.38
N ILE A 186 -21.18 -5.39 -23.32
CA ILE A 186 -22.04 -5.06 -22.16
C ILE A 186 -21.52 -5.79 -20.92
N GLU A 187 -21.22 -7.09 -21.00
CA GLU A 187 -20.74 -7.86 -19.85
C GLU A 187 -19.40 -7.27 -19.30
N ARG A 188 -18.49 -6.86 -20.18
CA ARG A 188 -17.24 -6.21 -19.77
C ARG A 188 -17.46 -4.86 -19.10
N GLU A 189 -18.38 -4.06 -19.62
CA GLU A 189 -18.72 -2.75 -19.06
C GLU A 189 -19.37 -2.90 -17.68
N VAL A 190 -20.38 -3.77 -17.56
CA VAL A 190 -21.03 -4.07 -16.27
C VAL A 190 -20.00 -4.59 -15.26
N ARG A 191 -19.12 -5.49 -15.67
CA ARG A 191 -18.07 -6.00 -14.81
C ARG A 191 -17.10 -4.91 -14.35
N ARG A 192 -16.70 -4.01 -15.26
CA ARG A 192 -15.84 -2.86 -14.92
C ARG A 192 -16.50 -1.97 -13.88
N ASN A 193 -17.76 -1.63 -14.10
CA ASN A 193 -18.53 -0.79 -13.19
C ASN A 193 -18.71 -1.48 -11.82
N LEU A 194 -18.96 -2.79 -11.79
CA LEU A 194 -19.05 -3.55 -10.53
C LEU A 194 -17.71 -3.56 -9.76
N ILE A 195 -16.58 -3.67 -10.46
CA ILE A 195 -15.24 -3.60 -9.83
C ILE A 195 -15.00 -2.18 -9.30
N GLU A 196 -15.33 -1.16 -10.06
CA GLU A 196 -15.17 0.23 -9.65
C GLU A 196 -16.02 0.55 -8.41
N LEU A 197 -17.30 0.17 -8.40
CA LEU A 197 -18.20 0.29 -7.25
C LEU A 197 -17.69 -0.50 -6.02
N ALA A 198 -17.13 -1.69 -6.24
CA ALA A 198 -16.59 -2.51 -5.15
C ALA A 198 -15.29 -1.97 -4.53
N HIS A 199 -14.54 -1.12 -5.25
CA HIS A 199 -13.21 -0.66 -4.83
C HIS A 199 -13.11 0.85 -4.58
N THR A 200 -14.15 1.62 -4.86
CA THR A 200 -14.15 3.08 -4.72
C THR A 200 -15.04 3.50 -3.55
N ASP A 201 -14.64 4.52 -2.81
CA ASP A 201 -15.49 5.21 -1.84
C ASP A 201 -16.36 6.22 -2.59
N GLU A 202 -17.68 6.06 -2.49
CA GLU A 202 -18.67 6.85 -3.25
C GLU A 202 -18.62 8.35 -2.92
N LEU A 203 -18.23 8.71 -1.69
CA LEU A 203 -18.20 10.10 -1.27
C LEU A 203 -16.98 10.85 -1.79
N THR A 204 -15.78 10.23 -1.70
CA THR A 204 -14.51 10.90 -1.97
C THR A 204 -13.88 10.53 -3.32
N GLY A 205 -14.34 9.46 -3.96
CA GLY A 205 -13.77 8.94 -5.19
C GLY A 205 -12.35 8.35 -5.04
N LEU A 206 -11.91 8.09 -3.80
CA LEU A 206 -10.68 7.36 -3.48
C LEU A 206 -10.92 5.86 -3.45
N GLY A 207 -9.84 5.06 -3.34
CA GLY A 207 -9.98 3.66 -3.01
C GLY A 207 -10.68 3.49 -1.66
N ASN A 208 -11.58 2.50 -1.55
CA ASN A 208 -12.23 2.19 -0.26
C ASN A 208 -11.36 1.26 0.59
N HIS A 209 -11.84 0.95 1.81
CA HIS A 209 -11.16 0.04 2.74
C HIS A 209 -10.82 -1.33 2.11
N ARG A 210 -11.72 -1.90 1.31
CA ARG A 210 -11.47 -3.19 0.62
C ARG A 210 -10.32 -3.08 -0.37
N HIS A 211 -10.33 -2.04 -1.19
CA HIS A 211 -9.26 -1.78 -2.14
C HIS A 211 -7.91 -1.57 -1.44
N PHE A 212 -7.88 -0.84 -0.32
CA PHE A 212 -6.69 -0.70 0.50
C PHE A 212 -6.13 -2.05 0.97
N GLN A 213 -6.98 -2.92 1.53
CA GLN A 213 -6.55 -4.23 2.04
C GLN A 213 -5.96 -5.15 0.95
N GLU A 214 -6.49 -5.07 -0.25
CA GLU A 214 -5.98 -5.82 -1.40
C GLU A 214 -4.65 -5.22 -1.91
N SER A 215 -4.58 -3.89 -2.02
CA SER A 215 -3.39 -3.17 -2.50
C SER A 215 -2.20 -3.36 -1.56
N ILE A 216 -2.38 -3.14 -0.25
CA ILE A 216 -1.24 -3.23 0.69
C ILE A 216 -0.64 -4.64 0.73
N ARG A 217 -1.45 -5.71 0.59
CA ARG A 217 -0.95 -7.09 0.50
C ARG A 217 -0.16 -7.32 -0.77
N SER A 218 -0.71 -6.90 -1.91
CA SER A 218 -0.06 -7.04 -3.21
C SER A 218 1.27 -6.27 -3.28
N ASP A 219 1.26 -5.02 -2.82
CA ASP A 219 2.41 -4.14 -2.90
C ASP A 219 3.51 -4.58 -1.91
N LEU A 220 3.14 -5.10 -0.72
CA LEU A 220 4.09 -5.67 0.23
C LEU A 220 4.74 -6.97 -0.28
N ASP A 221 3.95 -7.83 -0.93
CA ASP A 221 4.47 -9.05 -1.57
C ASP A 221 5.45 -8.72 -2.70
N GLU A 222 5.14 -7.69 -3.51
CA GLU A 222 6.00 -7.19 -4.58
C GLU A 222 7.28 -6.57 -3.99
N ALA A 223 7.15 -5.70 -2.99
CA ALA A 223 8.27 -5.07 -2.28
C ALA A 223 9.22 -6.12 -1.66
N THR A 224 8.66 -7.19 -1.09
CA THR A 224 9.45 -8.29 -0.51
C THR A 224 10.22 -9.08 -1.56
N LYS A 225 9.62 -9.31 -2.75
CA LYS A 225 10.25 -10.07 -3.85
C LYS A 225 11.32 -9.28 -4.59
N GLU A 226 11.07 -7.99 -4.78
CA GLU A 226 11.93 -7.11 -5.58
C GLU A 226 12.95 -6.33 -4.74
N GLY A 227 12.81 -6.37 -3.40
CA GLY A 227 13.74 -5.74 -2.46
C GLY A 227 13.63 -4.21 -2.42
N HIS A 228 12.45 -3.65 -2.72
CA HIS A 228 12.22 -2.22 -2.65
C HIS A 228 11.43 -1.82 -1.38
N GLU A 229 11.46 -0.54 -1.05
CA GLU A 229 10.78 0.01 0.11
C GLU A 229 9.30 0.31 -0.19
N LEU A 230 8.45 0.20 0.83
CA LEU A 230 7.03 0.54 0.78
C LEU A 230 6.67 1.33 2.04
N SER A 231 6.00 2.45 1.91
CA SER A 231 5.53 3.25 3.05
C SER A 231 4.01 3.37 3.08
N LEU A 232 3.47 3.26 4.29
CA LEU A 232 2.08 3.52 4.62
C LEU A 232 2.01 4.84 5.40
N ILE A 233 1.20 5.78 4.93
CA ILE A 233 0.89 7.05 5.58
C ILE A 233 -0.57 7.02 5.98
N LEU A 234 -0.86 7.14 7.27
CA LEU A 234 -2.20 7.34 7.82
C LEU A 234 -2.43 8.83 8.03
N LEU A 235 -3.60 9.31 7.67
CA LEU A 235 -4.03 10.70 7.84
C LEU A 235 -5.39 10.72 8.55
N ASP A 236 -5.54 11.64 9.49
CA ASP A 236 -6.79 11.87 10.23
C ASP A 236 -7.06 13.37 10.32
N ILE A 237 -8.34 13.75 10.14
CA ILE A 237 -8.77 15.14 10.21
C ILE A 237 -8.97 15.55 11.66
N ASN A 238 -8.17 16.51 12.13
CA ASN A 238 -8.25 16.97 13.52
C ASN A 238 -9.59 17.65 13.81
N HIS A 239 -10.22 17.28 14.93
CA HIS A 239 -11.48 17.84 15.39
C HIS A 239 -12.66 17.72 14.41
N PHE A 240 -12.65 16.70 13.52
CA PHE A 240 -13.72 16.53 12.51
C PHE A 240 -15.09 16.30 13.14
N LYS A 241 -15.15 15.59 14.27
CA LYS A 241 -16.40 15.43 15.04
C LYS A 241 -16.98 16.77 15.47
N PHE A 242 -16.15 17.67 16.00
CA PHE A 242 -16.58 19.02 16.39
C PHE A 242 -17.12 19.82 15.18
N TYR A 243 -16.47 19.68 14.02
CA TYR A 243 -16.93 20.30 12.78
C TYR A 243 -18.35 19.83 12.40
N ASN A 244 -18.58 18.50 12.41
CA ASN A 244 -19.88 17.90 12.12
C ASN A 244 -20.96 18.32 13.13
N GLU A 245 -20.65 18.36 14.42
CA GLU A 245 -21.58 18.79 15.48
C GLU A 245 -21.95 20.28 15.34
N SER A 246 -21.03 21.10 14.83
CA SER A 246 -21.23 22.54 14.68
C SER A 246 -21.96 22.95 13.39
N LEU A 247 -21.70 22.27 12.26
CA LEU A 247 -22.18 22.65 10.93
C LEU A 247 -23.10 21.60 10.25
N GLY A 248 -23.26 20.44 10.89
CA GLY A 248 -24.03 19.33 10.34
C GLY A 248 -23.23 18.40 9.43
N HIS A 249 -23.73 17.18 9.26
CA HIS A 249 -23.05 16.12 8.50
C HIS A 249 -22.87 16.46 7.02
N GLN A 250 -23.78 17.25 6.41
CA GLN A 250 -23.65 17.65 5.01
C GLN A 250 -22.40 18.49 4.77
N ALA A 251 -22.09 19.43 5.67
CA ALA A 251 -20.88 20.24 5.59
C ALA A 251 -19.62 19.36 5.79
N GLY A 252 -19.70 18.36 6.67
CA GLY A 252 -18.63 17.37 6.84
C GLY A 252 -18.39 16.52 5.60
N ASP A 253 -19.45 16.09 4.93
CA ASP A 253 -19.35 15.34 3.67
C ASP A 253 -18.68 16.16 2.57
N ASP A 254 -18.96 17.46 2.49
CA ASP A 254 -18.32 18.34 1.52
C ASP A 254 -16.82 18.51 1.84
N VAL A 255 -16.44 18.66 3.11
CA VAL A 255 -15.02 18.64 3.55
C VAL A 255 -14.34 17.33 3.18
N LEU A 256 -15.00 16.19 3.38
CA LEU A 256 -14.43 14.88 3.02
C LEU A 256 -14.21 14.74 1.52
N LYS A 257 -15.11 15.24 0.67
CA LYS A 257 -14.93 15.27 -0.80
C LYS A 257 -13.73 16.12 -1.20
N GLU A 258 -13.63 17.33 -0.66
CA GLU A 258 -12.53 18.25 -0.92
C GLU A 258 -11.19 17.66 -0.44
N MET A 259 -11.17 17.08 0.77
CA MET A 259 -10.01 16.38 1.32
C MET A 259 -9.58 15.21 0.42
N GLY A 260 -10.52 14.39 -0.02
CA GLY A 260 -10.25 13.30 -0.95
C GLY A 260 -9.61 13.77 -2.24
N ALA A 261 -10.12 14.85 -2.82
CA ALA A 261 -9.56 15.45 -4.03
C ALA A 261 -8.16 16.02 -3.80
N LEU A 262 -7.92 16.71 -2.67
CA LEU A 262 -6.60 17.25 -2.30
C LEU A 262 -5.57 16.13 -2.12
N VAL A 263 -5.91 15.08 -1.37
CA VAL A 263 -5.02 13.93 -1.15
C VAL A 263 -4.71 13.25 -2.49
N LYS A 264 -5.73 12.95 -3.32
CA LYS A 264 -5.56 12.32 -4.63
C LYS A 264 -4.62 13.10 -5.54
N ASN A 265 -4.84 14.40 -5.65
CA ASN A 265 -4.05 15.28 -6.52
C ASN A 265 -2.61 15.43 -6.01
N THR A 266 -2.42 15.51 -4.69
CA THR A 266 -1.10 15.67 -4.08
C THR A 266 -0.27 14.40 -4.19
N VAL A 267 -0.88 13.24 -3.97
CA VAL A 267 -0.24 11.91 -4.11
C VAL A 267 0.08 11.63 -5.58
N GLY A 268 -0.86 11.87 -6.50
CA GLY A 268 -0.65 11.69 -7.93
C GLY A 268 -0.06 10.33 -8.27
N GLN A 269 1.11 10.33 -8.92
CA GLN A 269 1.83 9.10 -9.29
C GLN A 269 2.79 8.59 -8.20
N ALA A 270 2.93 9.30 -7.08
CA ALA A 270 3.80 8.88 -5.98
C ALA A 270 3.22 7.73 -5.14
N GLY A 271 1.95 7.36 -5.37
CA GLY A 271 1.31 6.27 -4.65
C GLY A 271 -0.18 6.13 -4.92
N GLN A 272 -0.86 5.40 -4.05
CA GLN A 272 -2.30 5.18 -4.09
C GLN A 272 -2.93 5.77 -2.83
N SER A 273 -4.12 6.36 -2.96
CA SER A 273 -4.84 6.98 -1.84
C SER A 273 -6.20 6.33 -1.61
N PHE A 274 -6.56 6.18 -0.34
CA PHE A 274 -7.74 5.44 0.09
C PHE A 274 -8.44 6.20 1.21
N ARG A 275 -9.76 6.02 1.31
CA ARG A 275 -10.53 6.36 2.50
C ARG A 275 -10.74 5.10 3.32
N TYR A 276 -10.24 5.10 4.57
CA TYR A 276 -10.22 3.92 5.42
C TYR A 276 -11.34 3.92 6.45
N GLY A 277 -11.66 5.07 7.02
CA GLY A 277 -12.67 5.28 8.04
C GLY A 277 -13.57 6.47 7.74
N SER A 278 -14.22 7.02 8.79
CA SER A 278 -15.09 8.18 8.68
C SER A 278 -14.34 9.45 8.26
N ASP A 279 -13.21 9.69 8.91
CA ASP A 279 -12.33 10.86 8.81
C ASP A 279 -10.85 10.46 8.61
N GLU A 280 -10.61 9.15 8.34
CA GLU A 280 -9.29 8.55 8.17
C GLU A 280 -9.01 8.24 6.70
N PHE A 281 -7.83 8.66 6.23
CA PHE A 281 -7.34 8.40 4.89
C PHE A 281 -6.01 7.66 4.97
N MET A 282 -5.73 6.86 3.96
CA MET A 282 -4.46 6.13 3.84
C MET A 282 -3.81 6.40 2.50
N VAL A 283 -2.48 6.49 2.52
CA VAL A 283 -1.68 6.58 1.31
C VAL A 283 -0.63 5.46 1.35
N LEU A 284 -0.58 4.69 0.27
CA LEU A 284 0.41 3.65 0.06
C LEU A 284 1.39 4.14 -1.01
N SER A 285 2.66 4.26 -0.66
CA SER A 285 3.69 4.80 -1.55
C SER A 285 4.86 3.82 -1.70
N PRO A 286 5.28 3.47 -2.93
CA PRO A 286 6.45 2.62 -3.18
C PRO A 286 7.75 3.41 -2.98
N ALA A 287 7.96 3.91 -1.77
CA ALA A 287 9.09 4.75 -1.40
C ALA A 287 9.45 4.54 0.08
N GLY A 288 10.70 4.83 0.44
CA GLY A 288 11.19 4.77 1.81
C GLY A 288 10.70 5.92 2.70
N PRO A 289 11.05 5.89 4.01
CA PRO A 289 10.52 6.80 5.02
C PRO A 289 10.80 8.27 4.73
N VAL A 290 11.95 8.60 4.15
CA VAL A 290 12.33 9.99 3.83
C VAL A 290 11.41 10.59 2.76
N ASN A 291 11.15 9.84 1.69
CA ASN A 291 10.26 10.30 0.62
C ASN A 291 8.79 10.30 1.07
N ALA A 292 8.39 9.33 1.90
CA ALA A 292 7.06 9.30 2.50
C ALA A 292 6.82 10.50 3.42
N LEU A 293 7.83 10.91 4.22
CA LEU A 293 7.77 12.12 5.04
C LEU A 293 7.64 13.38 4.19
N ALA A 294 8.38 13.48 3.09
CA ALA A 294 8.27 14.60 2.16
C ALA A 294 6.86 14.68 1.53
N LEU A 295 6.29 13.53 1.16
CA LEU A 295 4.92 13.44 0.64
C LEU A 295 3.89 13.85 1.72
N ALA A 296 4.04 13.35 2.96
CA ALA A 296 3.17 13.71 4.08
C ALA A 296 3.19 15.22 4.38
N ARG A 297 4.38 15.85 4.34
CA ARG A 297 4.53 17.32 4.47
C ARG A 297 3.79 18.06 3.36
N LYS A 298 3.90 17.58 2.12
CA LYS A 298 3.20 18.17 0.99
C LYS A 298 1.68 18.06 1.15
N ILE A 299 1.16 16.91 1.59
CA ILE A 299 -0.26 16.72 1.87
C ILE A 299 -0.72 17.69 2.97
N LYS A 300 -0.03 17.71 4.13
CA LYS A 300 -0.34 18.61 5.24
C LYS A 300 -0.41 20.07 4.79
N LYS A 301 0.61 20.53 4.05
CA LYS A 301 0.66 21.90 3.54
C LYS A 301 -0.52 22.22 2.61
N GLN A 302 -0.86 21.33 1.67
CA GLN A 302 -1.99 21.52 0.76
C GLN A 302 -3.32 21.60 1.51
N VAL A 303 -3.48 20.85 2.61
CA VAL A 303 -4.67 20.91 3.47
C VAL A 303 -4.71 22.24 4.24
N GLU A 304 -3.59 22.67 4.81
CA GLU A 304 -3.51 23.94 5.57
C GLU A 304 -3.68 25.18 4.67
N ASP A 305 -3.17 25.13 3.44
CA ASP A 305 -3.31 26.21 2.45
C ASP A 305 -4.72 26.27 1.81
N HIS A 306 -5.55 25.23 2.00
CA HIS A 306 -6.89 25.15 1.41
C HIS A 306 -7.95 25.82 2.29
N SER A 307 -8.84 26.60 1.65
CA SER A 307 -9.93 27.29 2.35
C SER A 307 -11.19 26.43 2.38
N PHE A 308 -11.31 25.58 3.39
CA PHE A 308 -12.54 24.81 3.63
C PHE A 308 -13.69 25.72 4.11
N TYR A 309 -14.93 25.30 3.87
CA TYR A 309 -16.09 26.04 4.31
C TYR A 309 -16.09 26.23 5.83
N ARG A 310 -16.28 27.48 6.30
CA ARG A 310 -16.32 27.83 7.74
C ARG A 310 -15.11 27.35 8.54
N ASN A 311 -13.94 27.42 7.94
CA ASN A 311 -12.68 26.96 8.51
C ASN A 311 -12.38 27.61 9.89
N GLU A 312 -12.84 28.83 10.08
CA GLU A 312 -12.64 29.66 11.27
C GLU A 312 -13.27 29.11 12.56
N ILE A 313 -14.23 28.16 12.47
CA ILE A 313 -14.81 27.55 13.68
C ILE A 313 -13.91 26.52 14.33
N GLN A 314 -12.90 26.03 13.61
CA GLN A 314 -11.98 25.02 14.11
C GLN A 314 -11.10 25.56 15.23
N PRO A 315 -10.75 24.74 16.24
CA PRO A 315 -9.73 25.08 17.21
C PRO A 315 -8.41 25.45 16.49
N GLY A 316 -8.02 26.73 16.57
CA GLY A 316 -6.85 27.25 15.82
C GLY A 316 -7.19 27.98 14.51
N GLY A 317 -8.48 28.12 14.16
CA GLY A 317 -8.94 28.94 13.04
C GLY A 317 -8.82 28.28 11.66
N GLN A 318 -8.38 27.02 11.60
CA GLN A 318 -8.26 26.28 10.33
C GLN A 318 -8.37 24.77 10.54
N LEU A 319 -8.82 24.07 9.50
CA LEU A 319 -8.85 22.61 9.47
C LEU A 319 -7.43 22.07 9.28
N THR A 320 -7.05 21.14 10.13
CA THR A 320 -5.70 20.54 10.12
C THR A 320 -5.79 19.02 10.12
N VAL A 321 -4.69 18.39 9.75
CA VAL A 321 -4.58 16.91 9.73
C VAL A 321 -3.38 16.46 10.55
N SER A 322 -3.48 15.27 11.12
CA SER A 322 -2.38 14.54 11.72
C SER A 322 -2.00 13.36 10.84
N LEU A 323 -0.70 13.08 10.69
CA LEU A 323 -0.20 12.02 9.82
C LEU A 323 0.79 11.11 10.57
N GLY A 324 0.60 9.79 10.40
CA GLY A 324 1.51 8.77 10.92
C GLY A 324 2.09 7.93 9.78
N ILE A 325 3.39 7.65 9.83
CA ILE A 325 4.14 6.98 8.74
C ILE A 325 4.82 5.72 9.26
N ALA A 326 4.65 4.59 8.58
CA ALA A 326 5.43 3.38 8.78
C ALA A 326 5.91 2.82 7.45
N SER A 327 7.14 2.27 7.41
CA SER A 327 7.79 1.83 6.18
C SER A 327 8.32 0.40 6.29
N PHE A 328 8.15 -0.38 5.22
CA PHE A 328 8.79 -1.67 5.00
C PHE A 328 10.17 -1.45 4.32
N PRO A 329 11.21 -2.22 4.65
CA PRO A 329 11.27 -3.21 5.73
C PRO A 329 11.67 -2.63 7.10
N GLY A 330 12.02 -1.34 7.16
CA GLY A 330 12.67 -0.70 8.31
C GLY A 330 11.82 -0.66 9.58
N HIS A 331 10.49 -0.48 9.44
CA HIS A 331 9.60 -0.39 10.60
C HIS A 331 8.78 -1.66 10.81
N GLY A 332 8.39 -2.39 9.75
CA GLY A 332 7.61 -3.62 9.87
C GLY A 332 7.74 -4.48 8.63
N LYS A 333 7.50 -5.80 8.78
CA LYS A 333 7.63 -6.79 7.70
C LYS A 333 6.29 -7.39 7.28
N THR A 334 5.23 -7.14 8.02
CA THR A 334 3.89 -7.63 7.76
C THR A 334 2.89 -6.48 7.64
N VAL A 335 1.77 -6.72 6.95
CA VAL A 335 0.68 -5.74 6.82
C VAL A 335 0.17 -5.29 8.18
N ILE A 336 0.03 -6.23 9.13
CA ILE A 336 -0.47 -5.96 10.49
C ILE A 336 0.49 -5.03 11.24
N GLU A 337 1.80 -5.27 11.13
CA GLU A 337 2.83 -4.42 11.74
C GLU A 337 2.82 -3.02 11.13
N LEU A 338 2.80 -2.90 9.80
CA LEU A 338 2.79 -1.60 9.14
C LEU A 338 1.58 -0.75 9.54
N ILE A 339 0.39 -1.35 9.57
CA ILE A 339 -0.83 -0.65 9.99
C ILE A 339 -0.74 -0.24 11.47
N ARG A 340 -0.31 -1.16 12.35
CA ARG A 340 -0.15 -0.86 13.79
C ARG A 340 0.84 0.27 14.02
N TYR A 341 2.00 0.22 13.38
CA TYR A 341 3.06 1.19 13.55
C TYR A 341 2.72 2.57 12.95
N ALA A 342 2.02 2.59 11.82
CA ALA A 342 1.51 3.84 11.27
C ALA A 342 0.42 4.47 12.19
N ASN A 343 -0.44 3.64 12.80
CA ASN A 343 -1.40 4.09 13.81
C ASN A 343 -0.72 4.64 15.07
N ASP A 344 0.34 3.96 15.57
CA ASP A 344 1.11 4.43 16.72
C ASP A 344 1.75 5.80 16.42
N ALA A 345 2.31 5.96 15.21
CA ALA A 345 2.85 7.24 14.76
C ALA A 345 1.74 8.32 14.62
N LEU A 346 0.58 7.97 14.05
CA LEU A 346 -0.57 8.88 13.95
C LEU A 346 -1.07 9.32 15.33
N TYR A 347 -1.13 8.40 16.29
CA TYR A 347 -1.51 8.73 17.66
C TYR A 347 -0.55 9.77 18.27
N ARG A 348 0.77 9.59 18.08
CA ARG A 348 1.78 10.57 18.51
C ARG A 348 1.60 11.92 17.81
N ALA A 349 1.29 11.92 16.52
CA ALA A 349 1.02 13.15 15.78
C ALA A 349 -0.22 13.91 16.28
N LYS A 350 -1.27 13.19 16.70
CA LYS A 350 -2.50 13.82 17.26
C LYS A 350 -2.25 14.55 18.58
N TYR A 351 -1.46 13.95 19.45
CA TYR A 351 -1.23 14.45 20.81
C TYR A 351 0.12 15.17 21.00
N GLY A 352 1.02 15.08 20.04
CA GLY A 352 2.30 15.77 20.01
C GLY A 352 2.22 17.18 19.43
N ARG A 353 3.35 17.90 19.51
CA ARG A 353 3.50 19.23 18.89
C ARG A 353 3.45 19.14 17.37
N GLU A 354 4.14 18.16 16.81
CA GLU A 354 4.21 17.94 15.38
C GLU A 354 3.07 17.05 14.90
N LYS A 355 2.44 17.49 13.83
CA LYS A 355 1.28 16.82 13.22
C LYS A 355 1.67 15.75 12.19
N ILE A 356 2.96 15.49 12.01
CA ILE A 356 3.49 14.39 11.20
C ILE A 356 4.50 13.63 12.04
N GLN A 357 4.34 12.30 12.15
CA GLN A 357 5.27 11.44 12.86
C GLN A 357 5.64 10.22 12.02
N VAL A 358 6.93 9.92 11.96
CA VAL A 358 7.44 8.65 11.44
C VAL A 358 7.51 7.66 12.61
N TYR A 359 7.11 6.41 12.39
CA TYR A 359 7.21 5.39 13.42
C TYR A 359 8.66 5.19 13.85
N PHE A 360 8.84 5.14 15.14
CA PHE A 360 10.12 4.84 15.76
C PHE A 360 9.88 3.95 16.99
N SER A 361 10.68 2.91 17.15
CA SER A 361 10.61 2.01 18.32
C SER A 361 11.99 1.65 18.83
N VAL A 362 12.37 2.24 19.97
CA VAL A 362 13.58 1.84 20.71
C VAL A 362 13.50 0.38 21.16
N MET A 363 12.28 -0.10 21.43
CA MET A 363 12.04 -1.46 21.94
C MET A 363 12.37 -2.57 20.92
N GLU A 364 12.29 -2.30 19.63
CA GLU A 364 12.70 -3.30 18.61
C GLU A 364 14.21 -3.45 18.54
N ASP A 365 14.94 -2.35 18.74
CA ASP A 365 16.39 -2.40 18.84
C ASP A 365 16.85 -3.13 20.11
N VAL A 366 16.16 -2.93 21.23
CA VAL A 366 16.41 -3.68 22.48
C VAL A 366 16.20 -5.18 22.27
N ASN A 367 15.15 -5.55 21.53
CA ASN A 367 14.83 -6.95 21.21
C ASN A 367 15.98 -7.68 20.48
N SER A 368 16.71 -6.98 19.64
CA SER A 368 17.83 -7.55 18.87
C SER A 368 19.05 -7.91 19.73
N LEU A 369 19.13 -7.41 20.96
CA LEU A 369 20.25 -7.61 21.90
C LEU A 369 19.99 -8.68 22.94
N ILE A 370 18.77 -9.12 23.07
CA ILE A 370 18.31 -10.02 24.13
C ILE A 370 18.45 -11.45 23.64
N GLY A 371 19.09 -12.31 24.44
CA GLY A 371 19.21 -13.73 24.15
C GLY A 371 17.85 -14.44 24.19
N ALA A 372 17.73 -15.58 23.51
CA ALA A 372 16.49 -16.36 23.45
C ALA A 372 15.94 -16.75 24.83
N SER A 373 16.81 -16.91 25.85
CA SER A 373 16.44 -17.23 27.22
C SER A 373 15.79 -16.06 27.99
N GLU A 374 15.97 -14.82 27.51
CA GLU A 374 15.48 -13.60 28.16
C GLU A 374 14.29 -12.98 27.43
N GLN A 375 13.86 -13.60 26.32
CA GLN A 375 12.83 -13.07 25.43
C GLN A 375 11.47 -12.90 26.11
N GLU A 376 11.07 -13.84 26.97
CA GLU A 376 9.80 -13.75 27.72
C GLU A 376 9.82 -12.59 28.72
N LEU A 377 10.96 -12.41 29.41
CA LEU A 377 11.13 -11.31 30.35
C LEU A 377 11.11 -9.95 29.62
N PHE A 378 11.77 -9.88 28.46
CA PHE A 378 11.73 -8.68 27.63
C PHE A 378 10.33 -8.34 27.13
N ASN A 379 9.57 -9.32 26.67
CA ASN A 379 8.18 -9.13 26.29
C ASN A 379 7.31 -8.62 27.44
N SER A 380 7.60 -9.08 28.65
CA SER A 380 6.96 -8.59 29.88
C SER A 380 7.29 -7.12 30.14
N ILE A 381 8.56 -6.73 30.03
CA ILE A 381 8.99 -5.32 30.16
C ILE A 381 8.37 -4.44 29.09
N LYS A 382 8.30 -4.90 27.84
CA LYS A 382 7.61 -4.18 26.75
C LYS A 382 6.14 -3.93 27.07
N THR A 383 5.49 -4.92 27.65
CA THR A 383 4.09 -4.79 28.13
C THR A 383 3.99 -3.77 29.26
N LEU A 384 4.91 -3.80 30.22
CA LEU A 384 4.94 -2.84 31.32
C LEU A 384 5.14 -1.40 30.85
N VAL A 385 6.06 -1.14 29.93
CA VAL A 385 6.27 0.19 29.30
C VAL A 385 4.99 0.67 28.63
N THR A 386 4.29 -0.21 27.91
CA THR A 386 3.00 0.13 27.28
C THR A 386 1.94 0.51 28.33
N ILE A 387 1.91 -0.19 29.47
CA ILE A 387 0.99 0.11 30.58
C ILE A 387 1.34 1.44 31.24
N VAL A 388 2.63 1.73 31.47
CA VAL A 388 3.09 3.01 32.04
C VAL A 388 2.66 4.16 31.12
N ASN A 389 2.92 4.05 29.82
CA ASN A 389 2.53 5.05 28.83
C ASN A 389 1.00 5.26 28.75
N ALA A 390 0.21 4.20 28.95
CA ALA A 390 -1.25 4.29 29.02
C ALA A 390 -1.76 4.88 30.35
N LYS A 391 -1.04 4.64 31.47
CA LYS A 391 -1.37 5.13 32.81
C LYS A 391 -1.10 6.63 32.96
N ASP A 392 0.00 7.10 32.38
CA ASP A 392 0.42 8.50 32.37
C ASP A 392 0.46 9.05 30.94
N ARG A 393 -0.61 9.76 30.55
CA ARG A 393 -0.73 10.38 29.22
C ARG A 393 0.34 11.45 28.91
N TYR A 394 1.01 11.97 29.95
CA TYR A 394 2.07 12.98 29.80
C TYR A 394 3.43 12.36 29.48
N THR A 395 3.61 11.08 29.83
CA THR A 395 4.83 10.32 29.52
C THR A 395 4.84 9.85 28.06
N PHE A 396 3.70 9.98 27.35
CA PHE A 396 3.63 9.58 25.95
C PHE A 396 4.49 10.51 25.07
N GLY A 397 5.47 9.94 24.37
CA GLY A 397 6.47 10.67 23.58
C GLY A 397 7.60 11.31 24.39
N HIS A 398 7.48 11.41 25.73
CA HIS A 398 8.52 11.90 26.61
C HIS A 398 9.77 11.02 26.57
N SER A 399 9.60 9.71 26.77
CA SER A 399 10.73 8.77 26.74
C SER A 399 11.50 8.81 25.41
N GLU A 400 10.79 8.97 24.29
CA GLU A 400 11.41 9.12 22.98
C GLU A 400 12.19 10.43 22.87
N ARG A 401 11.62 11.58 23.28
CA ARG A 401 12.31 12.86 23.21
C ARG A 401 13.51 12.90 24.14
N VAL A 402 13.38 12.42 25.38
CA VAL A 402 14.50 12.27 26.31
C VAL A 402 15.60 11.39 25.72
N THR A 403 15.23 10.28 25.09
CA THR A 403 16.19 9.41 24.39
C THR A 403 16.90 10.17 23.28
N PHE A 404 16.16 10.90 22.45
CA PHE A 404 16.74 11.71 21.37
C PHE A 404 17.73 12.74 21.89
N TYR A 405 17.34 13.56 22.89
CA TYR A 405 18.21 14.59 23.49
C TYR A 405 19.47 13.98 24.13
N ALA A 406 19.30 12.89 24.85
CA ALA A 406 20.41 12.16 25.46
C ALA A 406 21.40 11.63 24.42
N LEU A 407 20.91 11.12 23.28
CA LEU A 407 21.77 10.62 22.20
C LEU A 407 22.51 11.75 21.46
N GLN A 408 21.85 12.89 21.19
CA GLN A 408 22.52 14.04 20.60
C GLN A 408 23.66 14.55 21.50
N LEU A 409 23.38 14.66 22.80
CA LEU A 409 24.37 15.06 23.79
C LEU A 409 25.53 14.06 23.91
N ALA A 410 25.23 12.75 23.95
CA ALA A 410 26.26 11.70 24.03
C ALA A 410 27.21 11.72 22.81
N ARG A 411 26.69 11.99 21.62
CA ARG A 411 27.48 12.16 20.40
C ARG A 411 28.31 13.44 20.45
N GLY A 412 27.72 14.57 20.87
CA GLY A 412 28.45 15.83 21.07
C GLY A 412 29.60 15.71 22.06
N LEU A 413 29.46 14.84 23.07
CA LEU A 413 30.49 14.51 24.04
C LEU A 413 31.52 13.47 23.52
N GLY A 414 31.30 12.88 22.33
CA GLY A 414 32.20 11.87 21.75
C GLY A 414 32.18 10.53 22.49
N LEU A 415 31.09 10.14 23.11
CA LEU A 415 30.99 8.87 23.83
C LEU A 415 31.12 7.68 22.84
N PRO A 416 31.75 6.56 23.29
CA PRO A 416 31.83 5.34 22.46
C PRO A 416 30.44 4.79 22.13
N GLU A 417 30.28 4.18 20.95
CA GLU A 417 29.02 3.60 20.48
C GLU A 417 28.37 2.61 21.49
N GLY A 418 29.20 1.84 22.22
CA GLY A 418 28.70 0.94 23.26
C GLY A 418 28.04 1.68 24.43
N GLU A 419 28.54 2.85 24.83
CA GLU A 419 27.96 3.70 25.87
C GLU A 419 26.70 4.42 25.35
N ILE A 420 26.73 4.89 24.12
CA ILE A 420 25.57 5.50 23.44
C ILE A 420 24.40 4.50 23.40
N LYS A 421 24.70 3.23 23.09
CA LYS A 421 23.71 2.18 23.05
C LYS A 421 23.10 1.88 24.42
N LEU A 422 23.90 1.80 25.48
CA LEU A 422 23.41 1.61 26.85
C LEU A 422 22.55 2.80 27.29
N LEU A 423 23.00 4.02 26.99
CA LEU A 423 22.28 5.24 27.30
C LEU A 423 20.93 5.30 26.59
N LYS A 424 20.86 4.85 25.33
CA LYS A 424 19.60 4.76 24.55
C LYS A 424 18.53 3.99 25.31
N TYR A 425 18.90 2.82 25.85
CA TYR A 425 17.96 1.97 26.57
C TYR A 425 17.62 2.52 27.95
N ALA A 426 18.61 3.05 28.67
CA ALA A 426 18.37 3.67 29.96
C ALA A 426 17.42 4.87 29.82
N ALA A 427 17.62 5.71 28.81
CA ALA A 427 16.76 6.86 28.51
C ALA A 427 15.31 6.44 28.22
N TYR A 428 15.12 5.38 27.44
CA TYR A 428 13.79 4.91 27.11
C TYR A 428 13.06 4.28 28.30
N LEU A 429 13.79 3.62 29.20
CA LEU A 429 13.26 2.86 30.34
C LEU A 429 13.32 3.62 31.67
N HIS A 430 13.88 4.83 31.74
CA HIS A 430 14.19 5.52 32.99
C HIS A 430 12.99 5.63 33.93
N ASP A 431 11.81 5.82 33.39
CA ASP A 431 10.55 6.01 34.07
C ASP A 431 9.72 4.73 34.30
N ILE A 432 10.23 3.53 33.93
CA ILE A 432 9.44 2.28 34.02
C ILE A 432 8.93 1.99 35.41
N GLY A 433 9.66 2.42 36.47
CA GLY A 433 9.26 2.28 37.85
C GLY A 433 7.99 3.04 38.25
N LYS A 434 7.52 3.98 37.45
CA LYS A 434 6.24 4.67 37.65
C LYS A 434 5.02 3.72 37.59
N ILE A 435 5.22 2.48 37.13
CA ILE A 435 4.17 1.45 37.18
C ILE A 435 3.68 1.16 38.61
N GLU A 436 4.58 1.23 39.59
CA GLU A 436 4.30 0.98 41.02
C GLU A 436 3.64 2.19 41.71
N ILE A 437 3.62 3.39 41.07
CA ILE A 437 3.05 4.58 41.67
C ILE A 437 1.55 4.64 41.42
N ASP A 438 0.79 4.97 42.49
CA ASP A 438 -0.65 5.12 42.41
C ASP A 438 -1.07 6.22 41.41
N ARG A 439 -2.13 5.94 40.64
CA ARG A 439 -2.66 6.86 39.64
C ARG A 439 -3.08 8.21 40.22
N GLU A 440 -3.51 8.23 41.46
CA GLU A 440 -3.92 9.45 42.17
C GLU A 440 -2.72 10.38 42.41
N ILE A 441 -1.57 9.80 42.80
CA ILE A 441 -0.32 10.55 42.97
C ILE A 441 0.20 11.06 41.61
N LEU A 442 0.22 10.19 40.57
CA LEU A 442 0.68 10.56 39.23
C LEU A 442 -0.14 11.68 38.60
N LYS A 443 -1.45 11.74 38.90
CA LYS A 443 -2.38 12.71 38.29
C LYS A 443 -2.78 13.85 39.23
N LYS A 444 -2.17 13.94 40.40
CA LYS A 444 -2.53 14.93 41.40
C LYS A 444 -2.34 16.35 40.88
N PRO A 445 -3.39 17.17 40.84
CA PRO A 445 -3.25 18.58 40.47
C PRO A 445 -2.62 19.34 41.67
N GLY A 446 -1.41 19.86 41.46
CA GLY A 446 -0.70 20.67 42.44
C GLY A 446 0.52 20.00 43.07
N PHE A 447 0.95 20.48 44.25
CA PHE A 447 2.14 19.95 44.88
C PHE A 447 1.88 18.63 45.60
N LEU A 448 2.87 17.73 45.51
CA LEU A 448 2.88 16.47 46.29
C LEU A 448 3.21 16.76 47.75
N THR A 449 2.59 16.00 48.65
CA THR A 449 3.04 15.99 50.09
C THR A 449 4.45 15.40 50.19
N PRO A 450 5.15 15.59 51.33
CA PRO A 450 6.46 14.97 51.50
C PRO A 450 6.44 13.46 51.28
N GLU A 451 5.43 12.76 51.80
CA GLU A 451 5.24 11.29 51.68
C GLU A 451 4.96 10.88 50.22
N GLU A 452 4.09 11.61 49.54
CA GLU A 452 3.81 11.38 48.10
C GLU A 452 5.05 11.63 47.25
N ARG A 453 5.87 12.62 47.60
CA ARG A 453 7.14 12.92 46.93
C ARG A 453 8.14 11.79 47.13
N GLU A 454 8.27 11.28 48.35
CA GLU A 454 9.11 10.12 48.64
C GLU A 454 8.68 8.90 47.83
N MET A 455 7.37 8.61 47.79
CA MET A 455 6.81 7.58 46.93
C MET A 455 7.13 7.81 45.47
N MET A 456 6.99 9.04 44.97
CA MET A 456 7.34 9.38 43.59
C MET A 456 8.83 9.16 43.32
N ASN A 457 9.72 9.49 44.25
CA ASN A 457 11.16 9.30 44.08
C ASN A 457 11.57 7.83 43.98
N MET A 458 10.77 6.92 44.55
CA MET A 458 11.02 5.48 44.48
C MET A 458 10.97 4.89 43.08
N HIS A 459 10.41 5.58 42.09
CA HIS A 459 10.39 5.07 40.70
C HIS A 459 11.79 4.78 40.14
N THR A 460 12.82 5.49 40.58
CA THR A 460 14.22 5.25 40.21
C THR A 460 14.71 3.89 40.70
N VAL A 461 14.37 3.56 41.96
CA VAL A 461 14.73 2.28 42.58
C VAL A 461 13.95 1.13 41.95
N TRP A 462 12.63 1.25 41.90
CA TRP A 462 11.77 0.22 41.30
C TRP A 462 12.08 0.01 39.80
N GLY A 463 12.34 1.07 39.04
CA GLY A 463 12.75 0.97 37.65
C GLY A 463 14.05 0.19 37.48
N ALA A 464 15.03 0.47 38.33
CA ALA A 464 16.29 -0.27 38.34
C ALA A 464 16.08 -1.75 38.67
N ASP A 465 15.20 -2.06 39.62
CA ASP A 465 14.88 -3.44 40.05
C ASP A 465 14.13 -4.22 38.98
N ILE A 466 13.19 -3.58 38.25
CA ILE A 466 12.47 -4.18 37.12
C ILE A 466 13.43 -4.59 36.00
N VAL A 467 14.47 -3.79 35.75
CA VAL A 467 15.41 -4.03 34.63
C VAL A 467 16.57 -4.94 35.03
N ARG A 468 16.91 -5.03 36.33
CA ARG A 468 18.06 -5.80 36.85
C ARG A 468 18.11 -7.28 36.44
N PRO A 469 16.99 -8.04 36.35
CA PRO A 469 17.01 -9.45 35.96
C PRO A 469 17.52 -9.70 34.52
N LEU A 470 17.55 -8.67 33.68
CA LEU A 470 18.12 -8.77 32.31
C LEU A 470 19.64 -8.70 32.39
N VAL A 471 20.31 -9.83 32.32
CA VAL A 471 21.78 -9.99 32.56
C VAL A 471 22.60 -9.02 31.73
N ASN A 472 22.22 -8.79 30.47
CA ASN A 472 22.92 -7.86 29.58
C ASN A 472 22.64 -6.37 29.87
N LEU A 473 21.69 -6.06 30.78
CA LEU A 473 21.25 -4.70 31.06
C LEU A 473 21.65 -4.18 32.46
N GLY A 474 22.53 -4.87 33.19
CA GLY A 474 22.95 -4.49 34.55
C GLY A 474 23.48 -3.06 34.64
N ARG A 475 24.23 -2.59 33.64
CA ARG A 475 24.72 -1.20 33.56
C ARG A 475 23.57 -0.20 33.30
N ILE A 476 22.53 -0.61 32.60
CA ILE A 476 21.32 0.19 32.35
C ILE A 476 20.56 0.42 33.65
N SER A 477 20.42 -0.62 34.48
CA SER A 477 19.82 -0.54 35.83
C SER A 477 20.47 0.56 36.67
N GLN A 478 21.82 0.68 36.64
CA GLN A 478 22.54 1.72 37.33
C GLN A 478 22.22 3.14 36.79
N LEU A 479 22.14 3.30 35.47
CA LEU A 479 21.77 4.58 34.87
C LEU A 479 20.33 4.99 35.26
N ILE A 480 19.38 4.04 35.24
CA ILE A 480 18.00 4.25 35.65
C ILE A 480 17.94 4.65 37.13
N ARG A 481 18.69 3.96 37.99
CA ARG A 481 18.71 4.27 39.41
C ARG A 481 19.17 5.70 39.69
N SER A 482 20.22 6.17 39.00
CA SER A 482 20.92 7.42 39.31
C SER A 482 20.46 8.61 38.45
N HIS A 483 19.41 8.52 37.62
CA HIS A 483 19.04 9.59 36.69
C HIS A 483 18.43 10.82 37.36
N HIS A 484 18.11 10.77 38.62
CA HIS A 484 17.69 11.92 39.44
C HIS A 484 18.72 12.36 40.48
N GLU A 485 19.95 11.86 40.41
CA GLU A 485 21.05 12.42 41.16
C GLU A 485 21.40 13.84 40.68
N ASN A 486 21.64 14.75 41.60
CA ASN A 486 22.07 16.10 41.34
C ASN A 486 23.60 16.20 41.44
N TYR A 487 24.22 17.02 40.60
CA TYR A 487 25.69 17.11 40.56
C TYR A 487 26.31 17.50 41.89
N ASP A 488 25.62 18.27 42.75
CA ASP A 488 26.05 18.70 44.08
C ASP A 488 25.79 17.65 45.18
N GLY A 489 25.16 16.50 44.88
CA GLY A 489 24.81 15.46 45.84
C GLY A 489 23.46 15.65 46.54
N SER A 490 22.68 16.66 46.20
CA SER A 490 21.34 16.90 46.76
C SER A 490 20.24 16.05 46.08
N GLY A 491 20.62 15.14 45.18
CA GLY A 491 19.71 14.27 44.43
C GLY A 491 19.32 13.01 45.18
N PHE A 492 18.71 12.06 44.49
CA PHE A 492 18.24 10.80 45.02
C PHE A 492 18.42 9.66 44.00
N PRO A 493 18.45 8.38 44.41
CA PRO A 493 18.20 7.85 45.74
C PRO A 493 19.47 7.73 46.61
N ASP A 494 20.67 7.79 46.02
CA ASP A 494 21.92 7.43 46.72
C ASP A 494 22.74 8.67 47.11
N SER A 495 22.29 9.88 46.80
CA SER A 495 22.97 11.16 47.04
C SER A 495 24.41 11.19 46.52
N LEU A 496 24.60 10.65 45.30
CA LEU A 496 25.88 10.68 44.60
C LEU A 496 26.21 12.11 44.15
N ALA A 497 27.48 12.48 44.20
CA ALA A 497 27.92 13.82 43.80
C ALA A 497 29.00 13.77 42.70
N GLY A 498 28.99 14.75 41.81
CA GLY A 498 30.01 14.99 40.81
C GLY A 498 30.30 13.77 39.94
N PRO A 499 31.58 13.38 39.73
CA PRO A 499 31.98 12.24 38.93
C PRO A 499 31.56 10.88 39.47
N ALA A 500 31.10 10.76 40.73
CA ALA A 500 30.56 9.53 41.27
C ALA A 500 29.23 9.13 40.59
N ILE A 501 28.51 10.10 40.02
CA ILE A 501 27.32 9.88 39.21
C ILE A 501 27.77 9.35 37.84
N PRO A 502 27.27 8.20 37.37
CA PRO A 502 27.58 7.70 36.02
C PRO A 502 27.31 8.75 34.95
N VAL A 503 28.22 8.90 33.97
CA VAL A 503 28.08 9.93 32.93
C VAL A 503 26.75 9.85 32.19
N GLY A 504 26.26 8.64 31.87
CA GLY A 504 24.96 8.45 31.24
C GLY A 504 23.79 8.95 32.13
N ALA A 505 23.88 8.80 33.45
CA ALA A 505 22.87 9.32 34.37
C ALA A 505 22.87 10.85 34.43
N ARG A 506 24.06 11.49 34.40
CA ARG A 506 24.19 12.97 34.29
C ARG A 506 23.60 13.50 32.98
N ILE A 507 23.80 12.79 31.88
CA ILE A 507 23.19 13.11 30.57
C ILE A 507 21.65 12.96 30.66
N LEU A 508 21.14 11.86 31.23
CA LEU A 508 19.70 11.65 31.40
C LEU A 508 19.05 12.71 32.27
N ARG A 509 19.70 13.09 33.36
CA ARG A 509 19.22 14.15 34.26
C ARG A 509 18.96 15.45 33.52
N LEU A 510 19.87 15.83 32.65
CA LEU A 510 19.79 17.04 31.86
C LEU A 510 18.74 16.94 30.76
N ALA A 511 18.72 15.83 29.99
CA ALA A 511 17.79 15.59 28.88
C ALA A 511 16.33 15.53 29.38
N ASP A 512 16.07 14.84 30.50
CA ASP A 512 14.76 14.77 31.15
C ASP A 512 14.29 16.14 31.58
N SER A 513 15.16 16.94 32.23
CA SER A 513 14.84 18.29 32.66
C SER A 513 14.54 19.23 31.49
N TYR A 514 15.29 19.13 30.40
CA TYR A 514 15.05 19.91 29.18
C TYR A 514 13.69 19.58 28.56
N ASP A 515 13.35 18.27 28.40
CA ASP A 515 12.04 17.88 27.91
C ASP A 515 10.91 18.36 28.83
N ALA A 516 11.09 18.27 30.13
CA ALA A 516 10.11 18.74 31.10
C ALA A 516 9.89 20.27 31.04
N MET A 517 10.89 21.05 30.63
CA MET A 517 10.79 22.51 30.46
C MET A 517 10.18 22.87 29.10
N THR A 518 10.52 22.16 28.03
CA THR A 518 10.13 22.49 26.66
C THR A 518 8.83 21.80 26.20
N THR A 519 8.16 21.02 27.06
CA THR A 519 6.87 20.35 26.76
C THR A 519 5.73 20.96 27.58
N ASP A 520 4.56 21.15 26.93
CA ASP A 520 3.35 21.61 27.63
C ASP A 520 2.89 20.58 28.66
N ARG A 521 2.65 21.05 29.88
CA ARG A 521 2.07 20.26 30.97
C ARG A 521 0.76 20.92 31.43
N PRO A 522 -0.18 20.20 32.06
CA PRO A 522 -1.50 20.75 32.45
C PRO A 522 -1.43 22.05 33.25
N TYR A 523 -0.33 22.24 33.95
CA TYR A 523 -0.13 23.36 34.89
C TYR A 523 0.97 24.31 34.45
N LYS A 524 1.70 24.06 33.33
CA LYS A 524 2.83 24.86 32.90
C LYS A 524 2.92 24.84 31.36
N LYS A 525 2.88 26.05 30.75
CA LYS A 525 3.21 26.19 29.32
C LYS A 525 4.67 25.88 29.07
N ALA A 526 4.96 25.32 27.91
CA ALA A 526 6.32 25.04 27.46
C ALA A 526 7.15 26.32 27.39
N MET A 527 8.39 26.25 27.85
CA MET A 527 9.40 27.25 27.63
C MET A 527 9.91 27.21 26.19
N THR A 528 10.41 28.33 25.68
CA THR A 528 11.21 28.30 24.44
C THR A 528 12.56 27.60 24.71
N PRO A 529 13.23 27.04 23.66
CA PRO A 529 14.57 26.46 23.81
C PRO A 529 15.56 27.41 24.50
N GLN A 530 15.53 28.69 24.16
CA GLN A 530 16.39 29.71 24.76
C GLN A 530 16.12 29.90 26.25
N GLN A 531 14.84 29.91 26.65
CA GLN A 531 14.47 30.02 28.07
C GLN A 531 14.90 28.75 28.83
N ALA A 532 14.75 27.56 28.24
CA ALA A 532 15.21 26.33 28.86
C ALA A 532 16.72 26.27 29.00
N CYS A 533 17.50 26.71 28.01
CA CYS A 533 18.96 26.84 28.10
C CYS A 533 19.40 27.81 29.20
N HIS A 534 18.68 28.92 29.38
CA HIS A 534 18.95 29.84 30.47
C HIS A 534 18.75 29.21 31.84
N GLU A 535 17.65 28.46 32.05
CA GLU A 535 17.39 27.71 33.29
C GLU A 535 18.43 26.60 33.55
N LEU A 536 18.84 25.87 32.51
CA LEU A 536 19.92 24.86 32.62
C LEU A 536 21.23 25.51 33.11
N ASN A 537 21.57 26.69 32.54
CA ASN A 537 22.78 27.41 32.93
C ASN A 537 22.72 27.93 34.37
N LEU A 538 21.55 28.35 34.86
CA LEU A 538 21.37 28.76 36.26
C LEU A 538 21.57 27.62 37.26
N CYS A 539 21.20 26.38 36.89
CA CYS A 539 21.33 25.21 37.71
C CYS A 539 22.64 24.41 37.49
N LYS A 540 23.57 24.98 36.71
CA LYS A 540 24.88 24.42 36.40
C LYS A 540 25.74 24.32 37.67
N GLY A 541 26.35 23.14 37.89
CA GLY A 541 27.16 22.88 39.08
C GLY A 541 26.36 22.50 40.33
N THR A 542 25.03 22.69 40.32
CA THR A 542 24.11 22.21 41.36
C THR A 542 23.35 20.98 40.88
N MET A 543 22.36 21.15 40.02
CA MET A 543 21.61 20.01 39.46
C MET A 543 22.37 19.31 38.33
N PHE A 544 23.07 20.07 37.50
CA PHE A 544 23.66 19.59 36.26
C PHE A 544 25.18 19.66 36.26
N ASP A 545 25.80 18.68 35.56
CA ASP A 545 27.24 18.69 35.30
C ASP A 545 27.62 19.91 34.46
N PRO A 546 28.57 20.75 34.92
CA PRO A 546 28.94 21.97 34.21
C PRO A 546 29.38 21.75 32.76
N PHE A 547 30.21 20.73 32.52
CA PHE A 547 30.74 20.47 31.20
C PHE A 547 29.67 19.91 30.24
N ILE A 548 28.85 18.95 30.74
CA ILE A 548 27.76 18.38 29.96
C ILE A 548 26.71 19.45 29.61
N THR A 549 26.44 20.38 30.53
CA THR A 549 25.51 21.47 30.28
C THR A 549 26.00 22.44 29.20
N ASP A 550 27.28 22.78 29.20
CA ASP A 550 27.85 23.67 28.18
C ASP A 550 27.74 23.05 26.77
N VAL A 551 28.11 21.78 26.64
CA VAL A 551 28.01 21.04 25.36
C VAL A 551 26.55 20.98 24.91
N PHE A 552 25.59 20.75 25.81
CA PHE A 552 24.17 20.64 25.43
C PHE A 552 23.62 22.00 24.95
N ILE A 553 23.95 23.07 25.62
CA ILE A 553 23.54 24.43 25.21
C ILE A 553 24.10 24.76 23.82
N GLU A 554 25.36 24.45 23.55
CA GLU A 554 25.98 24.64 22.24
C GLU A 554 25.24 23.86 21.13
N ILE A 555 24.83 22.61 21.42
CA ILE A 555 24.04 21.79 20.48
C ILE A 555 22.68 22.43 20.21
N VAL A 556 21.94 22.85 21.24
CA VAL A 556 20.61 23.46 21.10
C VAL A 556 20.68 24.79 20.35
N GLU A 557 21.73 25.60 20.58
CA GLU A 557 21.94 26.86 19.88
C GLU A 557 22.37 26.71 18.43
N SER A 558 23.13 25.67 18.11
CA SER A 558 23.62 25.39 16.76
C SER A 558 22.54 24.82 15.84
N GLU A 559 21.63 24.00 16.35
CA GLU A 559 20.57 23.36 15.57
C GLU A 559 19.30 23.15 16.42
N PRO A 560 18.11 23.50 15.89
CA PRO A 560 16.85 23.31 16.63
C PRO A 560 16.55 21.81 16.78
N LEU A 561 16.90 21.24 17.96
CA LEU A 561 16.75 19.83 18.28
C LEU A 561 15.31 19.32 18.10
N GLU A 562 14.33 20.15 18.44
CA GLU A 562 12.91 19.83 18.24
C GLU A 562 12.61 19.58 16.75
N LYS A 563 13.16 20.38 15.87
CA LYS A 563 12.99 20.21 14.42
C LYS A 563 13.66 18.93 13.92
N LEU A 564 14.85 18.60 14.42
CA LEU A 564 15.54 17.35 14.09
C LEU A 564 14.76 16.12 14.55
N PHE A 565 14.22 16.18 15.78
CA PHE A 565 13.38 15.11 16.32
C PHE A 565 12.16 14.88 15.44
N ASP A 566 11.46 15.96 15.09
CA ASP A 566 10.24 15.95 14.29
C ASP A 566 10.50 15.51 12.84
N GLU A 567 11.70 15.78 12.32
CA GLU A 567 12.14 15.30 11.00
C GLU A 567 12.55 13.82 10.98
N GLY A 568 12.52 13.15 12.12
CA GLY A 568 12.98 11.75 12.23
C GLY A 568 14.48 11.58 11.99
N ARG A 569 15.26 12.68 12.08
CA ARG A 569 16.73 12.66 11.95
C ARG A 569 17.36 12.27 13.28
N TRP A 570 17.23 11.00 13.62
CA TRP A 570 17.74 10.43 14.87
C TRP A 570 19.21 10.02 14.80
N PHE A 571 19.75 9.91 13.57
CA PHE A 571 21.09 9.39 13.29
C PHE A 571 21.82 10.23 12.26
#